data_2f138a48428d1e16d4c6542aa13ba16d
#
_entry.id   2f138a48428d1e16d4c6542aa13ba16d
#
_cell.length_a   1.000
_cell.length_b   1.000
_cell.length_c   1.000
_cell.angle_alpha   90.00
_cell.angle_beta   90.00
_cell.angle_gamma   90.00
#
_symmetry.space_group_name_H-M   'P 1'
#
loop_
_entity.id
_entity.type
_entity.pdbx_description
1 polymer ?
#
loop_
_entity_poly.entity_id
_entity_poly.type
_entity_poly.pdbx_seq_one_letter_code
_entity_poly.pdbx_strand_id
1 'polypeptide(L)'
;MKFNHILSGLALTAAVLAAGCQKSLEYSDVVYFTGTENSNITNMYVDGPSSMGVTVTSSCKMAADVQVALAVDAAAVDAYNALHGTDYRMLPAGSYRLSDDAVTIAEGTNVSTPSSFEIVSMDDFDEG
;
A
#
# COMPACT_ATOMS: atom_id res chain seq x y z
N MET A 1 -0.68 -7.42 -20.49
CA MET A 1 -0.90 -6.27 -19.61
C MET A 1 0.20 -6.27 -18.54
N LYS A 2 0.96 -5.20 -18.48
CA LYS A 2 2.14 -5.17 -17.62
C LYS A 2 1.79 -4.48 -16.30
N PHE A 3 1.70 -5.22 -15.23
CA PHE A 3 1.48 -4.69 -13.88
C PHE A 3 2.78 -4.34 -13.16
N ASN A 4 3.81 -3.97 -13.90
CA ASN A 4 5.16 -3.87 -13.38
C ASN A 4 5.46 -2.57 -12.64
N HIS A 5 4.47 -1.73 -12.33
CA HIS A 5 4.76 -0.37 -11.90
C HIS A 5 4.08 0.07 -10.60
N ILE A 6 3.56 -0.85 -9.83
CA ILE A 6 3.01 -0.49 -8.53
C ILE A 6 4.01 -0.88 -7.45
N LEU A 7 5.04 -0.08 -7.33
CA LEU A 7 6.04 -0.24 -6.30
C LEU A 7 6.23 1.10 -5.63
N SER A 8 5.47 1.36 -4.63
CA SER A 8 5.77 2.45 -3.72
C SER A 8 5.68 1.95 -2.30
N GLY A 9 6.80 1.90 -1.62
CA GLY A 9 6.95 1.73 -0.19
C GLY A 9 6.34 0.48 0.46
N LEU A 10 5.23 0.05 -0.03
CA LEU A 10 4.55 -1.21 0.21
C LEU A 10 4.39 -1.87 -1.14
N ALA A 11 5.00 -3.01 -1.37
CA ALA A 11 4.79 -3.75 -2.60
C ALA A 11 3.35 -4.26 -2.59
N LEU A 12 2.56 -3.73 -3.48
CA LEU A 12 1.23 -4.20 -3.74
C LEU A 12 1.30 -5.23 -4.86
N THR A 13 1.24 -6.50 -4.52
CA THR A 13 1.06 -7.53 -5.53
C THR A 13 -0.43 -7.72 -5.70
N ALA A 14 -1.00 -7.05 -6.66
CA ALA A 14 -2.36 -7.31 -7.08
C ALA A 14 -2.36 -8.55 -7.98
N ALA A 15 -2.78 -9.67 -7.47
CA ALA A 15 -3.20 -10.76 -8.33
C ALA A 15 -4.56 -10.38 -8.92
N VAL A 16 -4.57 -9.61 -9.97
CA VAL A 16 -5.79 -9.32 -10.70
C VAL A 16 -6.13 -10.52 -11.55
N LEU A 17 -6.91 -11.40 -11.00
CA LEU A 17 -7.54 -12.44 -11.76
C LEU A 17 -8.74 -11.86 -12.50
N ALA A 18 -8.54 -11.49 -13.75
CA ALA A 18 -9.55 -11.42 -14.82
C ALA A 18 -10.86 -10.67 -14.56
N ALA A 19 -11.04 -10.01 -13.42
CA ALA A 19 -12.24 -9.27 -13.11
C ALA A 19 -12.01 -7.77 -13.28
N GLY A 20 -11.45 -7.40 -14.42
CA GLY A 20 -11.17 -6.01 -14.74
C GLY A 20 -12.40 -5.13 -14.67
N CYS A 21 -12.18 -3.85 -14.61
CA CYS A 21 -13.20 -2.84 -14.72
C CYS A 21 -13.93 -2.98 -16.05
N GLN A 22 -15.24 -2.90 -16.05
CA GLN A 22 -16.05 -3.06 -17.25
C GLN A 22 -15.87 -1.95 -18.30
N LYS A 23 -15.12 -0.93 -18.00
CA LYS A 23 -14.80 0.16 -18.91
C LYS A 23 -13.44 0.74 -18.61
N SER A 24 -12.40 0.05 -18.99
CA SER A 24 -11.11 0.70 -19.07
C SER A 24 -11.02 1.42 -20.41
N LEU A 25 -11.18 2.70 -20.42
CA LEU A 25 -11.00 3.46 -21.65
C LEU A 25 -9.54 3.86 -21.84
N GLU A 26 -8.94 4.46 -20.90
CA GLU A 26 -7.57 4.97 -20.99
C GLU A 26 -6.72 4.63 -19.76
N TYR A 27 -7.36 4.20 -18.71
CA TYR A 27 -6.71 3.79 -17.49
C TYR A 27 -6.92 2.30 -17.33
N SER A 28 -5.90 1.53 -17.60
CA SER A 28 -5.88 0.13 -17.22
C SER A 28 -6.19 0.01 -15.73
N ASP A 29 -6.74 -1.11 -15.33
CA ASP A 29 -7.09 -1.44 -13.96
C ASP A 29 -5.92 -1.13 -13.02
N VAL A 30 -6.00 0.01 -12.37
CA VAL A 30 -4.98 0.51 -11.46
C VAL A 30 -5.49 0.39 -10.04
N VAL A 31 -4.68 -0.19 -9.18
CA VAL A 31 -4.89 -0.16 -7.74
C VAL A 31 -3.79 0.65 -7.07
N TYR A 32 -4.17 1.43 -6.08
CA TYR A 32 -3.27 2.29 -5.34
C TYR A 32 -3.73 2.41 -3.88
N PHE A 33 -2.83 2.83 -3.02
CA PHE A 33 -3.21 3.11 -1.64
C PHE A 33 -4.12 4.33 -1.57
N THR A 34 -5.21 4.22 -0.84
CA THR A 34 -6.17 5.31 -0.66
C THR A 34 -5.47 6.54 -0.07
N GLY A 35 -5.70 7.68 -0.67
CA GLY A 35 -5.11 8.94 -0.22
C GLY A 35 -3.70 9.22 -0.76
N THR A 36 -3.20 8.39 -1.67
CA THR A 36 -1.86 8.56 -2.27
C THR A 36 -1.88 8.96 -3.74
N GLU A 37 -3.00 9.40 -4.24
CA GLU A 37 -3.23 9.67 -5.67
C GLU A 37 -2.27 10.72 -6.25
N ASN A 38 -1.81 11.63 -5.41
CA ASN A 38 -0.92 12.71 -5.82
C ASN A 38 0.53 12.53 -5.35
N SER A 39 0.76 11.60 -4.46
CA SER A 39 2.09 11.26 -3.97
C SER A 39 2.08 9.86 -3.39
N ASN A 40 3.17 9.16 -3.53
CA ASN A 40 3.30 7.81 -2.96
C ASN A 40 3.66 7.85 -1.46
N ILE A 41 3.39 8.96 -0.79
CA ILE A 41 3.73 9.17 0.61
C ILE A 41 2.49 9.49 1.41
N THR A 42 2.37 8.80 2.52
CA THR A 42 1.50 9.20 3.61
C THR A 42 2.34 9.32 4.88
N ASN A 43 2.04 10.31 5.69
CA ASN A 43 2.78 10.56 6.93
C ASN A 43 1.95 10.11 8.12
N MET A 44 2.60 9.41 9.02
CA MET A 44 2.05 9.03 10.31
C MET A 44 2.91 9.65 11.40
N TYR A 45 2.29 10.44 12.28
CA TYR A 45 2.97 10.92 13.46
C TYR A 45 3.00 9.82 14.51
N VAL A 46 4.18 9.53 15.02
CA VAL A 46 4.40 8.45 15.98
C VAL A 46 5.09 9.01 17.22
N ASP A 47 4.43 8.88 18.34
CA ASP A 47 4.89 9.33 19.66
C ASP A 47 4.74 8.19 20.70
N GLY A 48 4.62 6.97 20.22
CA GLY A 48 4.40 5.74 20.99
C GLY A 48 3.72 4.69 20.13
N PRO A 49 3.31 3.55 20.69
CA PRO A 49 2.50 2.58 19.97
C PRO A 49 1.27 3.23 19.33
N SER A 50 1.11 3.06 18.05
CA SER A 50 0.07 3.73 17.27
C SER A 50 -0.29 2.92 16.04
N SER A 51 -1.40 3.26 15.41
CA SER A 51 -1.86 2.56 14.21
C SER A 51 -2.40 3.51 13.16
N MET A 52 -2.28 3.10 11.92
CA MET A 52 -2.82 3.78 10.75
C MET A 52 -3.58 2.79 9.89
N GLY A 53 -4.80 3.14 9.52
CA GLY A 53 -5.56 2.33 8.57
C GLY A 53 -4.95 2.36 7.17
N VAL A 54 -4.94 1.20 6.53
CA VAL A 54 -4.46 1.03 5.15
C VAL A 54 -5.59 0.46 4.32
N THR A 55 -6.02 1.18 3.31
CA THR A 55 -6.98 0.71 2.32
C THR A 55 -6.42 0.89 0.92
N VAL A 56 -6.95 0.10 0.01
CA VAL A 56 -6.60 0.13 -1.40
C VAL A 56 -7.79 0.60 -2.20
N THR A 57 -7.55 1.50 -3.13
CA THR A 57 -8.55 1.99 -4.06
C THR A 57 -8.23 1.51 -5.46
N SER A 58 -9.26 1.14 -6.19
CA SER A 58 -9.18 0.82 -7.62
C SER A 58 -9.70 1.99 -8.45
N SER A 59 -9.18 2.15 -9.64
CA SER A 59 -9.62 3.15 -10.60
C SER A 59 -11.09 2.97 -11.03
N CYS A 60 -11.66 1.81 -10.78
CA CYS A 60 -13.05 1.52 -11.09
C CYS A 60 -13.66 0.51 -10.12
N LYS A 61 -15.00 0.41 -10.16
CA LYS A 61 -15.71 -0.60 -9.37
C LYS A 61 -15.44 -1.99 -9.92
N MET A 62 -15.21 -2.92 -9.01
CA MET A 62 -14.92 -4.30 -9.37
C MET A 62 -16.17 -5.05 -9.81
N ALA A 63 -16.01 -5.91 -10.82
CA ALA A 63 -17.08 -6.79 -11.31
C ALA A 63 -17.23 -8.07 -10.45
N ALA A 64 -16.25 -8.36 -9.61
CA ALA A 64 -16.23 -9.46 -8.65
C ALA A 64 -15.30 -9.10 -7.48
N ASP A 65 -15.35 -9.85 -6.41
CA ASP A 65 -14.41 -9.67 -5.29
C ASP A 65 -12.97 -9.88 -5.76
N VAL A 66 -12.10 -8.94 -5.40
CA VAL A 66 -10.67 -8.99 -5.73
C VAL A 66 -9.84 -8.90 -4.46
N GLN A 67 -8.96 -9.86 -4.27
CA GLN A 67 -7.97 -9.81 -3.21
C GLN A 67 -6.72 -9.07 -3.65
N VAL A 68 -6.23 -8.20 -2.78
CA VAL A 68 -5.01 -7.44 -2.98
C VAL A 68 -4.04 -7.80 -1.86
N ALA A 69 -2.89 -8.36 -2.22
CA ALA A 69 -1.84 -8.68 -1.26
C ALA A 69 -1.07 -7.40 -0.88
N LEU A 70 -0.77 -7.28 0.39
CA LEU A 70 0.03 -6.19 0.97
C LEU A 70 1.35 -6.75 1.49
N ALA A 71 2.43 -6.05 1.21
CA ALA A 71 3.74 -6.43 1.72
C ALA A 71 4.58 -5.19 2.02
N VAL A 72 5.46 -5.32 3.00
CA VAL A 72 6.47 -4.30 3.30
C VAL A 72 7.72 -4.61 2.48
N ASP A 73 8.20 -3.63 1.74
CA ASP A 73 9.33 -3.80 0.83
C ASP A 73 10.40 -2.74 1.05
N ALA A 74 11.53 -3.16 1.60
CA ALA A 74 12.68 -2.30 1.84
C ALA A 74 13.27 -1.75 0.53
N ALA A 75 13.27 -2.54 -0.54
CA ALA A 75 13.80 -2.10 -1.82
C ALA A 75 13.01 -0.92 -2.41
N ALA A 76 11.73 -0.82 -2.10
CA ALA A 76 10.91 0.32 -2.52
C ALA A 76 11.34 1.63 -1.83
N VAL A 77 11.78 1.56 -0.58
CA VAL A 77 12.32 2.73 0.14
C VAL A 77 13.62 3.20 -0.51
N ASP A 78 14.52 2.27 -0.82
CA ASP A 78 15.78 2.59 -1.49
C ASP A 78 15.55 3.20 -2.88
N ALA A 79 14.63 2.62 -3.65
CA ALA A 79 14.28 3.13 -4.97
C ALA A 79 13.66 4.54 -4.89
N TYR A 80 12.80 4.77 -3.91
CA TYR A 80 12.21 6.09 -3.68
C TYR A 80 13.28 7.12 -3.33
N ASN A 81 14.17 6.79 -2.40
CA ASN A 81 15.28 7.65 -2.02
C ASN A 81 16.17 8.02 -3.21
N ALA A 82 16.51 7.05 -4.04
CA ALA A 82 17.31 7.28 -5.24
C ALA A 82 16.61 8.21 -6.24
N LEU A 83 15.31 8.05 -6.40
CA LEU A 83 14.53 8.85 -7.36
C LEU A 83 14.33 10.30 -6.89
N HIS A 84 14.14 10.50 -5.60
CA HIS A 84 13.76 11.80 -5.02
C HIS A 84 14.88 12.48 -4.25
N GLY A 85 16.04 11.87 -4.13
CA GLY A 85 17.17 12.42 -3.36
C GLY A 85 16.88 12.54 -1.86
N THR A 86 16.06 11.64 -1.34
CA THR A 86 15.70 11.57 0.09
C THR A 86 16.54 10.55 0.83
N ASP A 87 16.43 10.52 2.15
CA ASP A 87 17.18 9.64 3.05
C ASP A 87 16.24 8.95 4.05
N TYR A 88 15.13 8.42 3.55
CA TYR A 88 14.20 7.66 4.39
C TYR A 88 14.81 6.31 4.76
N ARG A 89 14.54 5.87 5.97
CA ARG A 89 15.02 4.59 6.49
C ARG A 89 13.86 3.64 6.72
N MET A 90 14.14 2.36 6.56
CA MET A 90 13.22 1.33 7.00
C MET A 90 13.07 1.37 8.51
N LEU A 91 11.86 1.10 8.97
CA LEU A 91 11.62 0.89 10.39
C LEU A 91 12.36 -0.36 10.87
N PRO A 92 12.85 -0.35 12.14
CA PRO A 92 13.47 -1.52 12.71
C PRO A 92 12.55 -2.74 12.68
N ALA A 93 13.10 -3.90 12.35
CA ALA A 93 12.35 -5.15 12.37
C ALA A 93 11.78 -5.40 13.77
N GLY A 94 10.52 -5.79 13.84
CA GLY A 94 9.82 -5.99 15.11
C GLY A 94 9.21 -4.75 15.74
N SER A 95 9.50 -3.55 15.22
CA SER A 95 8.87 -2.31 15.69
C SER A 95 7.48 -2.06 15.09
N TYR A 96 7.16 -2.72 14.01
CA TYR A 96 5.91 -2.55 13.28
C TYR A 96 5.25 -3.88 12.93
N ARG A 97 3.97 -3.80 12.63
CA ARG A 97 3.18 -4.94 12.17
C ARG A 97 2.11 -4.46 11.19
N LEU A 98 1.87 -5.27 10.16
CA LEU A 98 0.70 -5.15 9.31
C LEU A 98 -0.36 -6.15 9.81
N SER A 99 -1.56 -5.70 10.14
CA SER A 99 -2.58 -6.56 10.74
C SER A 99 -3.06 -7.64 9.77
N ASP A 100 -3.16 -7.29 8.50
CA ASP A 100 -3.55 -8.20 7.44
C ASP A 100 -2.61 -8.03 6.25
N ASP A 101 -2.17 -9.13 5.69
CA ASP A 101 -1.33 -9.17 4.50
C ASP A 101 -2.13 -9.20 3.20
N ALA A 102 -3.45 -9.19 3.29
CA ALA A 102 -4.36 -9.09 2.16
C ALA A 102 -5.62 -8.32 2.55
N VAL A 103 -6.14 -7.57 1.60
CA VAL A 103 -7.42 -6.86 1.70
C VAL A 103 -8.29 -7.21 0.49
N THR A 104 -9.60 -7.03 0.62
CA THR A 104 -10.54 -7.38 -0.43
C THR A 104 -11.27 -6.14 -0.91
N ILE A 105 -11.28 -5.92 -2.23
CA ILE A 105 -12.19 -4.98 -2.87
C ILE A 105 -13.42 -5.79 -3.28
N ALA A 106 -14.54 -5.54 -2.63
CA ALA A 106 -15.75 -6.28 -2.89
C ALA A 106 -16.38 -5.91 -4.23
N GLU A 107 -17.10 -6.86 -4.82
CA GLU A 107 -17.90 -6.62 -6.02
C GLU A 107 -18.76 -5.35 -5.87
N GLY A 108 -18.80 -4.55 -6.91
CA GLY A 108 -19.57 -3.32 -6.95
C GLY A 108 -18.93 -2.14 -6.19
N THR A 109 -17.76 -2.34 -5.59
CA THR A 109 -17.01 -1.29 -4.89
C THR A 109 -15.66 -1.04 -5.54
N ASN A 110 -15.01 0.03 -5.16
CA ASN A 110 -13.66 0.37 -5.60
C ASN A 110 -12.69 0.62 -4.45
N VAL A 111 -13.12 0.40 -3.21
CA VAL A 111 -12.27 0.55 -2.01
C VAL A 111 -12.28 -0.76 -1.24
N SER A 112 -11.11 -1.18 -0.80
CA SER A 112 -10.94 -2.43 -0.07
C SER A 112 -11.44 -2.35 1.37
N THR A 113 -11.59 -3.53 1.98
CA THR A 113 -11.58 -3.66 3.43
C THR A 113 -10.28 -3.08 3.99
N PRO A 114 -10.30 -2.52 5.22
CA PRO A 114 -9.08 -1.96 5.81
C PRO A 114 -8.16 -3.04 6.36
N SER A 115 -6.85 -2.79 6.26
CA SER A 115 -5.84 -3.36 7.13
C SER A 115 -5.31 -2.27 8.06
N SER A 116 -4.51 -2.61 9.05
CA SER A 116 -3.82 -1.65 9.91
C SER A 116 -2.33 -1.83 9.84
N PHE A 117 -1.64 -0.73 9.63
CA PHE A 117 -0.21 -0.64 9.89
C PHE A 117 -0.02 -0.14 11.32
N GLU A 118 0.69 -0.91 12.13
CA GLU A 118 0.82 -0.67 13.57
C GLU A 118 2.29 -0.49 13.95
N ILE A 119 2.57 0.52 14.75
CA ILE A 119 3.83 0.63 15.48
C ILE A 119 3.60 -0.01 16.84
N VAL A 120 4.31 -1.10 17.11
CA VAL A 120 4.13 -1.91 18.32
C VAL A 120 5.19 -1.66 19.38
N SER A 121 6.37 -1.16 18.98
CA SER A 121 7.45 -0.78 19.88
C SER A 121 8.25 0.38 19.29
N MET A 122 8.75 1.22 20.18
CA MET A 122 9.66 2.33 19.85
C MET A 122 11.09 2.08 20.35
N ASP A 123 11.35 0.91 20.91
CA ASP A 123 12.61 0.64 21.63
C ASP A 123 13.85 0.67 20.71
N ASP A 124 13.66 0.34 19.45
CA ASP A 124 14.74 0.29 18.46
C ASP A 124 14.77 1.50 17.52
N PHE A 125 13.95 2.53 17.81
CA PHE A 125 14.01 3.77 17.04
C PHE A 125 15.24 4.57 17.46
N ASP A 126 16.15 4.78 16.54
CA ASP A 126 17.23 5.74 16.72
C ASP A 126 16.64 7.14 16.83
N GLU A 127 16.86 7.78 17.97
CA GLU A 127 16.68 9.22 18.10
C GLU A 127 17.74 9.92 17.26
N GLY A 128 17.43 10.03 15.99
CA GLY A 128 18.32 10.70 15.03
C GLY A 128 18.20 12.21 15.05
#